data_7de72aaab15529c3ea64d17569921dcf
#
_entry.id   7de72aaab15529c3ea64d17569921dcf
#
_cell.length_a   1.000
_cell.length_b   1.000
_cell.length_c   1.000
_cell.angle_alpha   90.00
_cell.angle_beta   90.00
_cell.angle_gamma   90.00
#
_symmetry.space_group_name_H-M   'P 1'
#
loop_
_entity.id
_entity.type
_entity.pdbx_description
1 polymer ?
#
loop_
_entity_poly.entity_id
_entity_poly.type
_entity_poly.pdbx_seq_one_letter_code
_entity_poly.pdbx_strand_id
1 'polypeptide(L)'
;MPTLESGLIGLLAYLAVCPNAISTAVEGLKDPIIISGLGSGVIGAQGLFVSMLISIMAIELLKGLSKIDAIKIKMPDSVPTGIARSFNILIPIFIIIALFAICGCLFESFTGNYLNVWIYNIIQIPLQALANTTIGIVVLSLVNQLFWFLGIHGGMVIEGIRGPLSAAGLADNIAAVSAGHVATNILTRGFWTSFVVVGGGGITLSLLIAILLFSRREDHKAIAKFSIVPGICGINEPVVFGLPLVLNPIFAIPFICNSAIAALIAIFATNIGFLTCGIVDCPPGLPIFITGFISYGLHGIIIQAIILVITFFVWVPFVSVSNKQAAIEDATEKSEKDKNMNGE
;
A
#
# COMPACT_ATOMS: atom_id res chain seq x y z
N MET A 1 11.31 11.64 -18.77
CA MET A 1 10.19 12.59 -19.06
C MET A 1 10.08 13.54 -17.89
N PRO A 2 9.66 14.80 -18.08
CA PRO A 2 9.36 15.70 -16.98
C PRO A 2 8.15 15.16 -16.21
N THR A 3 8.25 15.11 -14.90
CA THR A 3 7.23 14.53 -14.00
C THR A 3 5.91 15.32 -14.01
N LEU A 4 5.99 16.66 -14.13
CA LEU A 4 4.81 17.52 -14.15
C LEU A 4 3.96 17.33 -15.42
N GLU A 5 4.59 17.30 -16.60
CA GLU A 5 3.90 17.10 -17.89
C GLU A 5 3.18 15.75 -17.91
N SER A 6 3.84 14.69 -17.43
CA SER A 6 3.24 13.35 -17.33
C SER A 6 2.02 13.33 -16.43
N GLY A 7 2.07 14.00 -15.27
CA GLY A 7 0.93 14.09 -14.36
C GLY A 7 -0.27 14.85 -14.97
N LEU A 8 -0.01 15.97 -15.66
CA LEU A 8 -1.06 16.73 -16.33
C LEU A 8 -1.72 15.93 -17.46
N ILE A 9 -0.96 15.19 -18.25
CA ILE A 9 -1.49 14.38 -19.35
C ILE A 9 -2.35 13.24 -18.79
N GLY A 10 -1.87 12.56 -17.73
CA GLY A 10 -2.65 11.54 -17.04
C GLY A 10 -3.99 12.07 -16.53
N LEU A 11 -3.97 13.25 -15.90
CA LEU A 11 -5.19 13.93 -15.43
C LEU A 11 -6.15 14.26 -16.58
N LEU A 12 -5.65 14.86 -17.65
CA LEU A 12 -6.48 15.24 -18.79
C LEU A 12 -7.07 14.02 -19.50
N ALA A 13 -6.29 12.95 -19.67
CA ALA A 13 -6.79 11.70 -20.25
C ALA A 13 -7.87 11.06 -19.36
N TYR A 14 -7.69 11.09 -18.03
CA TYR A 14 -8.70 10.63 -17.10
C TYR A 14 -9.99 11.44 -17.20
N LEU A 15 -9.90 12.77 -17.16
CA LEU A 15 -11.07 13.64 -17.27
C LEU A 15 -11.82 13.47 -18.60
N ALA A 16 -11.10 13.15 -19.68
CA ALA A 16 -11.69 12.92 -21.00
C ALA A 16 -12.60 11.67 -21.08
N VAL A 17 -12.46 10.71 -20.15
CA VAL A 17 -13.30 9.51 -20.09
C VAL A 17 -14.32 9.53 -18.95
N CYS A 18 -14.36 10.61 -18.20
CA CYS A 18 -15.25 10.76 -17.05
C CYS A 18 -16.59 11.37 -17.43
N PRO A 19 -17.68 11.09 -16.68
CA PRO A 19 -18.93 11.80 -16.81
C PRO A 19 -18.75 13.30 -16.52
N ASN A 20 -19.33 14.10 -17.37
CA ASN A 20 -19.34 15.55 -17.26
C ASN A 20 -20.69 16.10 -16.73
N ALA A 21 -21.57 15.21 -16.32
CA ALA A 21 -22.90 15.53 -15.81
C ALA A 21 -23.18 14.71 -14.54
N ILE A 22 -23.83 15.37 -13.58
CA ILE A 22 -24.29 14.78 -12.32
C ILE A 22 -25.80 14.73 -12.37
N SER A 23 -26.36 13.53 -12.24
CA SER A 23 -27.81 13.33 -12.11
C SER A 23 -28.18 13.31 -10.61
N THR A 24 -29.04 14.22 -10.18
CA THR A 24 -29.47 14.33 -8.79
C THR A 24 -30.98 14.27 -8.71
N ALA A 25 -31.50 13.31 -7.93
CA ALA A 25 -32.91 13.27 -7.58
C ALA A 25 -33.22 14.38 -6.59
N VAL A 26 -34.25 15.16 -6.88
CA VAL A 26 -34.74 16.26 -6.01
C VAL A 26 -36.14 15.91 -5.54
N GLU A 27 -36.37 16.01 -4.23
CA GLU A 27 -37.66 15.71 -3.62
C GLU A 27 -38.76 16.64 -4.24
N GLY A 28 -39.82 16.01 -4.74
CA GLY A 28 -40.93 16.69 -5.40
C GLY A 28 -40.82 16.78 -6.95
N LEU A 29 -39.73 16.36 -7.56
CA LEU A 29 -39.62 16.25 -9.02
C LEU A 29 -39.65 14.77 -9.45
N LYS A 30 -40.37 14.51 -10.57
CA LYS A 30 -40.45 13.14 -11.12
C LYS A 30 -39.16 12.72 -11.83
N ASP A 31 -38.48 13.65 -12.45
CA ASP A 31 -37.25 13.41 -13.20
C ASP A 31 -36.05 14.00 -12.47
N PRO A 32 -34.90 13.35 -12.49
CA PRO A 32 -33.69 13.87 -11.88
C PRO A 32 -33.17 15.10 -12.62
N ILE A 33 -32.63 16.07 -11.89
CA ILE A 33 -31.96 17.22 -12.47
C ILE A 33 -30.56 16.85 -12.92
N ILE A 34 -30.21 17.19 -14.14
CA ILE A 34 -28.87 17.00 -14.69
C ILE A 34 -28.12 18.35 -14.55
N ILE A 35 -27.02 18.30 -13.79
CA ILE A 35 -26.12 19.42 -13.56
C ILE A 35 -24.79 19.14 -14.23
N SER A 36 -24.29 20.04 -15.07
CA SER A 36 -22.94 19.90 -15.65
C SER A 36 -21.88 20.04 -14.58
N GLY A 37 -20.99 19.06 -14.46
CA GLY A 37 -19.92 19.07 -13.49
C GLY A 37 -19.31 17.68 -13.25
N LEU A 38 -18.25 17.64 -12.45
CA LEU A 38 -17.59 16.41 -12.04
C LEU A 38 -18.10 15.98 -10.66
N GLY A 39 -18.65 14.78 -10.58
CA GLY A 39 -19.14 14.21 -9.33
C GLY A 39 -18.02 13.86 -8.35
N SER A 40 -18.32 13.83 -7.05
CA SER A 40 -17.39 13.45 -6.00
C SER A 40 -16.83 12.02 -6.21
N GLY A 41 -17.60 11.12 -6.79
CA GLY A 41 -17.13 9.76 -7.14
C GLY A 41 -16.04 9.75 -8.22
N VAL A 42 -16.02 10.78 -9.10
CA VAL A 42 -14.99 10.91 -10.13
C VAL A 42 -13.69 11.48 -9.56
N ILE A 43 -13.78 12.61 -8.85
CA ILE A 43 -12.60 13.32 -8.33
C ILE A 43 -12.16 12.87 -6.94
N GLY A 44 -12.92 12.01 -6.29
CA GLY A 44 -12.64 11.47 -4.96
C GLY A 44 -11.91 10.13 -4.98
N ALA A 45 -11.87 9.48 -3.82
CA ALA A 45 -11.17 8.21 -3.60
C ALA A 45 -11.68 7.06 -4.51
N GLN A 46 -12.95 7.07 -4.87
CA GLN A 46 -13.53 6.06 -5.78
C GLN A 46 -12.95 6.14 -7.20
N GLY A 47 -12.59 7.35 -7.68
CA GLY A 47 -11.94 7.53 -8.96
C GLY A 47 -10.45 7.20 -9.00
N LEU A 48 -9.82 7.00 -7.85
CA LEU A 48 -8.36 6.89 -7.74
C LEU A 48 -7.78 5.71 -8.53
N PHE A 49 -8.39 4.52 -8.43
CA PHE A 49 -7.92 3.33 -9.13
C PHE A 49 -8.04 3.49 -10.65
N VAL A 50 -9.18 3.99 -11.11
CA VAL A 50 -9.43 4.22 -12.56
C VAL A 50 -8.49 5.28 -13.10
N SER A 51 -8.30 6.40 -12.38
CA SER A 51 -7.39 7.46 -12.77
C SER A 51 -5.94 6.98 -12.90
N MET A 52 -5.50 6.10 -12.00
CA MET A 52 -4.19 5.47 -12.05
C MET A 52 -4.02 4.63 -13.32
N LEU A 53 -4.98 3.76 -13.66
CA LEU A 53 -4.93 2.94 -14.87
C LEU A 53 -4.89 3.80 -16.14
N ILE A 54 -5.78 4.77 -16.25
CA ILE A 54 -5.85 5.67 -17.41
C ILE A 54 -4.56 6.49 -17.54
N SER A 55 -4.03 6.99 -16.41
CA SER A 55 -2.79 7.77 -16.42
C SER A 55 -1.59 6.95 -16.88
N ILE A 56 -1.47 5.70 -16.43
CA ILE A 56 -0.40 4.79 -16.89
C ILE A 56 -0.51 4.56 -18.40
N MET A 57 -1.71 4.28 -18.90
CA MET A 57 -1.94 4.10 -20.35
C MET A 57 -1.58 5.37 -21.14
N ALA A 58 -2.01 6.54 -20.67
CA ALA A 58 -1.72 7.82 -21.33
C ALA A 58 -0.22 8.13 -21.37
N ILE A 59 0.51 7.84 -20.26
CA ILE A 59 1.95 8.07 -20.17
C ILE A 59 2.74 7.11 -21.08
N GLU A 60 2.36 5.83 -21.16
CA GLU A 60 3.00 4.88 -22.06
C GLU A 60 2.73 5.22 -23.53
N LEU A 61 1.52 5.69 -23.87
CA LEU A 61 1.22 6.22 -25.20
C LEU A 61 2.05 7.46 -25.51
N LEU A 62 2.18 8.41 -24.58
CA LEU A 62 3.04 9.58 -24.74
C LEU A 62 4.48 9.19 -25.03
N LYS A 63 5.01 8.24 -24.26
CA LYS A 63 6.36 7.71 -24.45
C LYS A 63 6.55 7.07 -25.84
N GLY A 64 5.54 6.36 -26.32
CA GLY A 64 5.52 5.80 -27.68
C GLY A 64 5.49 6.87 -28.75
N LEU A 65 4.52 7.78 -28.69
CA LEU A 65 4.34 8.86 -29.66
C LEU A 65 5.52 9.83 -29.70
N SER A 66 6.12 10.12 -28.55
CA SER A 66 7.29 11.01 -28.47
C SER A 66 8.53 10.47 -29.19
N LYS A 67 8.55 9.20 -29.61
CA LYS A 67 9.64 8.63 -30.42
C LYS A 67 9.46 8.89 -31.90
N ILE A 68 8.26 9.28 -32.35
CA ILE A 68 7.94 9.49 -33.76
C ILE A 68 8.35 10.90 -34.19
N ASP A 69 9.42 11.00 -34.98
CA ASP A 69 9.96 12.29 -35.40
C ASP A 69 9.03 13.11 -36.31
N ALA A 70 8.11 12.43 -37.04
CA ALA A 70 7.18 13.07 -37.94
C ALA A 70 6.14 13.96 -37.25
N ILE A 71 5.83 13.70 -35.96
CA ILE A 71 4.85 14.46 -35.17
C ILE A 71 5.49 15.40 -34.15
N LYS A 72 6.84 15.55 -34.20
CA LYS A 72 7.56 16.50 -33.33
C LYS A 72 7.60 17.90 -33.97
N ILE A 73 7.29 18.92 -33.18
CA ILE A 73 7.54 20.29 -33.58
C ILE A 73 9.02 20.59 -33.33
N LYS A 74 9.82 20.61 -34.43
CA LYS A 74 11.24 20.93 -34.34
C LYS A 74 11.44 22.42 -34.15
N MET A 75 12.14 22.80 -33.11
CA MET A 75 12.50 24.19 -32.81
C MET A 75 13.95 24.46 -33.23
N PRO A 76 14.29 25.71 -33.63
CA PRO A 76 15.67 26.10 -33.90
C PRO A 76 16.57 25.94 -32.67
N ASP A 77 17.87 25.69 -32.89
CA ASP A 77 18.87 25.49 -31.84
C ASP A 77 19.06 26.67 -30.89
N SER A 78 18.60 27.87 -31.29
CA SER A 78 18.59 29.06 -30.45
C SER A 78 17.54 29.05 -29.33
N VAL A 79 16.57 28.13 -29.37
CA VAL A 79 15.50 28.03 -28.37
C VAL A 79 15.99 27.23 -27.15
N PRO A 80 15.76 27.72 -25.90
CA PRO A 80 16.13 26.98 -24.70
C PRO A 80 15.54 25.56 -24.71
N THR A 81 16.33 24.58 -24.28
CA THR A 81 15.99 23.15 -24.34
C THR A 81 14.68 22.77 -23.65
N GLY A 82 14.33 23.47 -22.55
CA GLY A 82 13.05 23.29 -21.84
C GLY A 82 11.84 23.65 -22.69
N ILE A 83 11.93 24.79 -23.41
CA ILE A 83 10.85 25.27 -24.31
C ILE A 83 10.75 24.34 -25.52
N ALA A 84 11.86 24.03 -26.18
CA ALA A 84 11.87 23.12 -27.33
C ALA A 84 11.26 21.74 -26.97
N ARG A 85 11.50 21.25 -25.77
CA ARG A 85 10.95 19.98 -25.28
C ARG A 85 9.41 20.05 -25.12
N SER A 86 8.88 21.12 -24.56
CA SER A 86 7.43 21.29 -24.40
C SER A 86 6.72 21.34 -25.75
N PHE A 87 7.31 22.00 -26.77
CA PHE A 87 6.76 22.00 -28.13
C PHE A 87 6.86 20.63 -28.82
N ASN A 88 7.92 19.88 -28.58
CA ASN A 88 8.10 18.54 -29.16
C ASN A 88 6.99 17.53 -28.73
N ILE A 89 6.43 17.69 -27.56
CA ILE A 89 5.37 16.79 -27.03
C ILE A 89 3.96 17.33 -27.25
N LEU A 90 3.80 18.54 -27.80
CA LEU A 90 2.50 19.20 -27.94
C LEU A 90 1.55 18.39 -28.82
N ILE A 91 1.99 17.96 -30.01
CA ILE A 91 1.16 17.14 -30.91
C ILE A 91 0.85 15.78 -30.28
N PRO A 92 1.81 15.02 -29.72
CA PRO A 92 1.52 13.81 -28.94
C PRO A 92 0.44 14.01 -27.86
N ILE A 93 0.48 15.11 -27.10
CA ILE A 93 -0.52 15.41 -26.07
C ILE A 93 -1.93 15.55 -26.69
N PHE A 94 -2.08 16.35 -27.76
CA PHE A 94 -3.35 16.51 -28.44
C PHE A 94 -3.89 15.18 -28.96
N ILE A 95 -3.03 14.34 -29.55
CA ILE A 95 -3.43 13.01 -30.02
C ILE A 95 -3.93 12.15 -28.87
N ILE A 96 -3.25 12.14 -27.72
CA ILE A 96 -3.65 11.35 -26.55
C ILE A 96 -5.00 11.82 -26.01
N ILE A 97 -5.15 13.11 -25.78
CA ILE A 97 -6.40 13.65 -25.25
C ILE A 97 -7.57 13.37 -26.22
N ALA A 98 -7.38 13.59 -27.52
CA ALA A 98 -8.38 13.29 -28.54
C ALA A 98 -8.70 11.78 -28.57
N LEU A 99 -7.69 10.92 -28.47
CA LEU A 99 -7.89 9.46 -28.45
C LEU A 99 -8.75 9.04 -27.24
N PHE A 100 -8.41 9.49 -26.04
CA PHE A 100 -9.18 9.14 -24.84
C PHE A 100 -10.60 9.75 -24.89
N ALA A 101 -10.77 10.98 -25.39
CA ALA A 101 -12.08 11.59 -25.55
C ALA A 101 -12.93 10.81 -26.56
N ILE A 102 -12.38 10.46 -27.72
CA ILE A 102 -13.06 9.65 -28.73
C ILE A 102 -13.41 8.26 -28.17
N CYS A 103 -12.46 7.60 -27.49
CA CYS A 103 -12.72 6.30 -26.86
C CYS A 103 -13.83 6.41 -25.81
N GLY A 104 -13.82 7.47 -24.98
CA GLY A 104 -14.86 7.72 -23.98
C GLY A 104 -16.24 7.91 -24.62
N CYS A 105 -16.34 8.78 -25.63
CA CYS A 105 -17.59 9.05 -26.35
C CYS A 105 -18.12 7.82 -27.11
N LEU A 106 -17.25 7.08 -27.79
CA LEU A 106 -17.64 5.85 -28.48
C LEU A 106 -18.12 4.81 -27.48
N PHE A 107 -17.40 4.64 -26.38
CA PHE A 107 -17.77 3.69 -25.33
C PHE A 107 -19.14 4.02 -24.73
N GLU A 108 -19.39 5.29 -24.41
CA GLU A 108 -20.68 5.77 -23.92
C GLU A 108 -21.80 5.51 -24.94
N SER A 109 -21.54 5.81 -26.24
CA SER A 109 -22.52 5.61 -27.31
C SER A 109 -22.91 4.14 -27.51
N PHE A 110 -21.96 3.20 -27.32
CA PHE A 110 -22.23 1.77 -27.51
C PHE A 110 -22.79 1.08 -26.27
N THR A 111 -22.39 1.51 -25.08
CA THR A 111 -22.71 0.81 -23.81
C THR A 111 -23.76 1.55 -22.96
N GLY A 112 -24.01 2.82 -23.25
CA GLY A 112 -24.82 3.69 -22.39
C GLY A 112 -24.17 4.05 -21.07
N ASN A 113 -22.89 3.73 -20.89
CA ASN A 113 -22.14 4.00 -19.65
C ASN A 113 -20.84 4.73 -19.95
N TYR A 114 -20.42 5.58 -19.04
CA TYR A 114 -19.08 6.17 -19.10
C TYR A 114 -18.00 5.14 -18.81
N LEU A 115 -16.86 5.24 -19.49
CA LEU A 115 -15.76 4.28 -19.38
C LEU A 115 -15.22 4.16 -17.95
N ASN A 116 -15.09 5.28 -17.24
CA ASN A 116 -14.62 5.24 -15.86
C ASN A 116 -15.63 4.54 -14.92
N VAL A 117 -16.93 4.76 -15.10
CA VAL A 117 -17.98 4.09 -14.32
C VAL A 117 -17.99 2.59 -14.60
N TRP A 118 -17.80 2.20 -15.85
CA TRP A 118 -17.73 0.81 -16.25
C TRP A 118 -16.51 0.09 -15.64
N ILE A 119 -15.31 0.71 -15.72
CA ILE A 119 -14.09 0.16 -15.11
C ILE A 119 -14.28 0.06 -13.58
N TYR A 120 -14.84 1.10 -12.95
CA TYR A 120 -15.14 1.09 -11.53
C TYR A 120 -16.00 -0.12 -11.15
N ASN A 121 -17.12 -0.32 -11.85
CA ASN A 121 -18.07 -1.39 -11.55
C ASN A 121 -17.50 -2.80 -11.82
N ILE A 122 -16.74 -2.99 -12.90
CA ILE A 122 -16.28 -4.32 -13.30
C ILE A 122 -14.95 -4.69 -12.64
N ILE A 123 -14.09 -3.74 -12.36
CA ILE A 123 -12.76 -4.01 -11.80
C ILE A 123 -12.68 -3.60 -10.33
N GLN A 124 -12.99 -2.34 -10.03
CA GLN A 124 -12.72 -1.82 -8.68
C GLN A 124 -13.67 -2.40 -7.64
N ILE A 125 -14.97 -2.46 -7.88
CA ILE A 125 -15.93 -3.00 -6.92
C ILE A 125 -15.64 -4.48 -6.58
N PRO A 126 -15.47 -5.41 -7.54
CA PRO A 126 -15.13 -6.80 -7.21
C PRO A 126 -13.79 -6.93 -6.50
N LEU A 127 -12.78 -6.14 -6.93
CA LEU A 127 -11.46 -6.16 -6.30
C LEU A 127 -11.51 -5.62 -4.86
N GLN A 128 -12.28 -4.57 -4.62
CA GLN A 128 -12.52 -4.01 -3.29
C GLN A 128 -13.27 -4.99 -2.39
N ALA A 129 -14.32 -5.64 -2.91
CA ALA A 129 -15.06 -6.67 -2.19
C ALA A 129 -14.15 -7.84 -1.80
N LEU A 130 -13.30 -8.32 -2.72
CA LEU A 130 -12.34 -9.39 -2.45
C LEU A 130 -11.28 -8.95 -1.43
N ALA A 131 -10.70 -7.78 -1.61
CA ALA A 131 -9.66 -7.25 -0.72
C ALA A 131 -10.18 -6.97 0.70
N ASN A 132 -11.49 -6.72 0.85
CA ASN A 132 -12.13 -6.48 2.15
C ASN A 132 -12.55 -7.79 2.88
N THR A 133 -12.35 -8.94 2.24
CA THR A 133 -12.54 -10.23 2.91
C THR A 133 -11.38 -10.56 3.84
N THR A 134 -11.63 -11.41 4.84
CA THR A 134 -10.56 -11.95 5.69
C THR A 134 -9.42 -12.57 4.86
N ILE A 135 -9.77 -13.36 3.84
CA ILE A 135 -8.81 -14.01 2.96
C ILE A 135 -8.01 -12.96 2.18
N GLY A 136 -8.67 -11.95 1.60
CA GLY A 136 -8.03 -10.89 0.84
C GLY A 136 -7.01 -10.10 1.66
N ILE A 137 -7.37 -9.70 2.88
CA ILE A 137 -6.47 -8.97 3.79
C ILE A 137 -5.28 -9.85 4.20
N VAL A 138 -5.51 -11.13 4.51
CA VAL A 138 -4.46 -12.09 4.85
C VAL A 138 -3.51 -12.30 3.68
N VAL A 139 -4.02 -12.52 2.48
CA VAL A 139 -3.20 -12.70 1.26
C VAL A 139 -2.37 -11.44 0.99
N LEU A 140 -2.96 -10.24 1.06
CA LEU A 140 -2.23 -9.00 0.89
C LEU A 140 -1.11 -8.84 1.94
N SER A 141 -1.35 -9.22 3.19
CA SER A 141 -0.34 -9.15 4.25
C SER A 141 0.79 -10.16 4.03
N LEU A 142 0.48 -11.38 3.60
CA LEU A 142 1.48 -12.40 3.26
C LEU A 142 2.33 -11.99 2.05
N VAL A 143 1.70 -11.48 0.99
CA VAL A 143 2.40 -10.98 -0.22
C VAL A 143 3.31 -9.81 0.14
N ASN A 144 2.83 -8.86 0.96
CA ASN A 144 3.66 -7.77 1.47
C ASN A 144 4.94 -8.29 2.16
N GLN A 145 4.79 -9.26 3.05
CA GLN A 145 5.92 -9.80 3.81
C GLN A 145 6.82 -10.71 2.97
N LEU A 146 6.28 -11.40 1.97
CA LEU A 146 7.06 -12.17 1.02
C LEU A 146 8.01 -11.26 0.22
N PHE A 147 7.54 -10.10 -0.26
CA PHE A 147 8.42 -9.13 -0.92
C PHE A 147 9.50 -8.62 0.03
N TRP A 148 9.15 -8.28 1.28
CA TRP A 148 10.14 -7.91 2.29
C TRP A 148 11.17 -8.99 2.54
N PHE A 149 10.75 -10.26 2.59
CA PHE A 149 11.64 -11.41 2.74
C PHE A 149 12.60 -11.56 1.55
N LEU A 150 12.17 -11.20 0.35
CA LEU A 150 13.01 -11.16 -0.87
C LEU A 150 13.89 -9.91 -0.96
N GLY A 151 13.89 -9.02 0.02
CA GLY A 151 14.67 -7.79 0.04
C GLY A 151 14.05 -6.62 -0.74
N ILE A 152 12.79 -6.75 -1.14
CA ILE A 152 12.03 -5.71 -1.85
C ILE A 152 11.06 -5.05 -0.86
N HIS A 153 10.94 -3.72 -0.88
CA HIS A 153 10.02 -3.01 0.02
C HIS A 153 8.56 -3.37 -0.29
N GLY A 154 8.02 -4.39 0.41
CA GLY A 154 6.70 -4.97 0.13
C GLY A 154 5.57 -3.95 0.16
N GLY A 155 5.59 -3.03 1.13
CA GLY A 155 4.59 -1.97 1.22
C GLY A 155 4.50 -1.10 -0.04
N MET A 156 5.63 -0.78 -0.67
CA MET A 156 5.64 -0.02 -1.93
C MET A 156 5.13 -0.84 -3.11
N VAL A 157 5.44 -2.14 -3.15
CA VAL A 157 4.99 -3.03 -4.23
C VAL A 157 3.47 -3.15 -4.25
N ILE A 158 2.86 -3.41 -3.09
CA ILE A 158 1.40 -3.60 -3.02
C ILE A 158 0.61 -2.29 -2.95
N GLU A 159 1.27 -1.13 -2.72
CA GLU A 159 0.58 0.16 -2.54
C GLU A 159 -0.25 0.55 -3.76
N GLY A 160 0.21 0.22 -4.97
CA GLY A 160 -0.54 0.48 -6.21
C GLY A 160 -1.91 -0.19 -6.25
N ILE A 161 -2.11 -1.29 -5.52
CA ILE A 161 -3.40 -1.99 -5.42
C ILE A 161 -4.07 -1.65 -4.08
N ARG A 162 -3.36 -1.84 -2.98
CA ARG A 162 -3.88 -1.65 -1.62
C ARG A 162 -4.31 -0.20 -1.36
N GLY A 163 -3.50 0.77 -1.81
CA GLY A 163 -3.73 2.19 -1.55
C GLY A 163 -5.10 2.68 -2.03
N PRO A 164 -5.42 2.55 -3.34
CA PRO A 164 -6.73 2.90 -3.87
C PRO A 164 -7.89 2.16 -3.19
N LEU A 165 -7.75 0.85 -2.94
CA LEU A 165 -8.79 0.05 -2.29
C LEU A 165 -9.05 0.50 -0.85
N SER A 166 -7.98 0.78 -0.09
CA SER A 166 -8.09 1.30 1.28
C SER A 166 -8.72 2.69 1.33
N ALA A 167 -8.38 3.56 0.37
CA ALA A 167 -8.94 4.89 0.30
C ALA A 167 -10.44 4.86 -0.07
N ALA A 168 -10.84 4.00 -1.01
CA ALA A 168 -12.24 3.78 -1.35
C ALA A 168 -13.04 3.22 -0.17
N GLY A 169 -12.51 2.20 0.51
CA GLY A 169 -13.13 1.62 1.71
C GLY A 169 -13.32 2.64 2.83
N LEU A 170 -12.35 3.53 3.04
CA LEU A 170 -12.47 4.63 4.01
C LEU A 170 -13.56 5.62 3.61
N ALA A 171 -13.60 6.02 2.33
CA ALA A 171 -14.61 6.95 1.84
C ALA A 171 -16.03 6.39 1.98
N ASP A 172 -16.22 5.11 1.66
CA ASP A 172 -17.49 4.40 1.84
C ASP A 172 -17.89 4.31 3.31
N ASN A 173 -16.95 4.03 4.21
CA ASN A 173 -17.20 4.01 5.66
C ASN A 173 -17.63 5.39 6.18
N ILE A 174 -16.94 6.45 5.76
CA ILE A 174 -17.30 7.84 6.15
C ILE A 174 -18.70 8.19 5.64
N ALA A 175 -19.00 7.86 4.38
CA ALA A 175 -20.31 8.11 3.79
C ALA A 175 -21.43 7.34 4.52
N ALA A 176 -21.20 6.07 4.83
CA ALA A 176 -22.16 5.23 5.59
C ALA A 176 -22.45 5.84 6.97
N VAL A 177 -21.41 6.19 7.75
CA VAL A 177 -21.58 6.77 9.09
C VAL A 177 -22.25 8.15 9.02
N SER A 178 -21.92 8.97 8.03
CA SER A 178 -22.55 10.28 7.81
C SER A 178 -24.04 10.15 7.48
N ALA A 179 -24.45 9.05 6.84
CA ALA A 179 -25.84 8.71 6.55
C ALA A 179 -26.57 7.95 7.69
N GLY A 180 -25.90 7.77 8.85
CA GLY A 180 -26.46 7.04 10.00
C GLY A 180 -26.40 5.52 9.88
N HIS A 181 -25.61 5.00 8.93
CA HIS A 181 -25.38 3.56 8.73
C HIS A 181 -24.07 3.10 9.38
N VAL A 182 -23.94 1.78 9.55
CA VAL A 182 -22.72 1.17 10.08
C VAL A 182 -21.67 1.06 8.98
N ALA A 183 -20.43 1.42 9.30
CA ALA A 183 -19.27 1.17 8.44
C ALA A 183 -18.99 -0.33 8.31
N THR A 184 -18.67 -0.81 7.11
CA THR A 184 -18.50 -2.25 6.82
C THR A 184 -17.16 -2.62 6.20
N ASN A 185 -16.41 -1.63 5.67
CA ASN A 185 -15.12 -1.90 5.07
C ASN A 185 -14.02 -1.99 6.14
N ILE A 186 -13.43 -3.18 6.29
CA ILE A 186 -12.33 -3.43 7.23
C ILE A 186 -11.02 -2.85 6.70
N LEU A 187 -10.73 -3.07 5.41
CA LEU A 187 -9.48 -2.63 4.79
C LEU A 187 -9.47 -1.12 4.57
N THR A 188 -8.89 -0.40 5.52
CA THR A 188 -8.53 1.02 5.42
C THR A 188 -7.04 1.19 5.64
N ARG A 189 -6.47 2.35 5.33
CA ARG A 189 -5.07 2.64 5.67
C ARG A 189 -4.87 2.61 7.19
N GLY A 190 -5.82 3.13 7.96
CA GLY A 190 -5.80 3.08 9.43
C GLY A 190 -5.73 1.65 9.96
N PHE A 191 -6.52 0.71 9.38
CA PHE A 191 -6.46 -0.72 9.74
C PHE A 191 -5.08 -1.32 9.46
N TRP A 192 -4.56 -1.07 8.25
CA TRP A 192 -3.26 -1.60 7.84
C TRP A 192 -2.14 -1.10 8.73
N THR A 193 -2.06 0.21 8.93
CA THR A 193 -1.00 0.84 9.73
C THR A 193 -1.09 0.48 11.21
N SER A 194 -2.31 0.44 11.75
CA SER A 194 -2.50 0.16 13.19
C SER A 194 -2.30 -1.30 13.55
N PHE A 195 -2.61 -2.24 12.65
CA PHE A 195 -2.63 -3.66 13.02
C PHE A 195 -1.71 -4.53 12.15
N VAL A 196 -1.78 -4.44 10.82
CA VAL A 196 -1.08 -5.37 9.92
C VAL A 196 0.43 -5.17 9.95
N VAL A 197 0.88 -3.93 10.11
CA VAL A 197 2.30 -3.56 10.16
C VAL A 197 2.68 -2.82 11.45
N VAL A 198 1.97 -3.07 12.54
CA VAL A 198 2.23 -2.43 13.84
C VAL A 198 3.66 -2.72 14.31
N GLY A 199 4.42 -1.66 14.60
CA GLY A 199 5.82 -1.81 14.99
C GLY A 199 6.74 -2.35 13.88
N GLY A 200 6.33 -2.19 12.60
CA GLY A 200 7.04 -2.63 11.40
C GLY A 200 6.52 -3.92 10.80
N GLY A 201 6.72 -4.10 9.49
CA GLY A 201 6.31 -5.30 8.78
C GLY A 201 6.86 -6.58 9.41
N GLY A 202 6.04 -7.64 9.49
CA GLY A 202 6.37 -8.86 10.24
C GLY A 202 6.31 -8.70 11.76
N ILE A 203 5.75 -7.55 12.22
CA ILE A 203 5.70 -7.16 13.64
C ILE A 203 7.11 -7.22 14.27
N THR A 204 8.06 -6.60 13.57
CA THR A 204 9.48 -6.64 13.94
C THR A 204 9.79 -6.02 15.31
N LEU A 205 8.94 -5.12 15.81
CA LEU A 205 9.08 -4.62 17.17
C LEU A 205 9.01 -5.76 18.22
N SER A 206 8.12 -6.73 18.02
CA SER A 206 8.06 -7.92 18.88
C SER A 206 9.32 -8.80 18.77
N LEU A 207 9.93 -8.90 17.58
CA LEU A 207 11.24 -9.55 17.40
C LEU A 207 12.33 -8.81 18.18
N LEU A 208 12.37 -7.47 18.10
CA LEU A 208 13.37 -6.69 18.84
C LEU A 208 13.27 -6.92 20.34
N ILE A 209 12.06 -6.95 20.89
CA ILE A 209 11.82 -7.26 22.31
C ILE A 209 12.27 -8.70 22.62
N ALA A 210 11.95 -9.67 21.77
CA ALA A 210 12.37 -11.05 21.95
C ALA A 210 13.90 -11.21 21.94
N ILE A 211 14.59 -10.49 21.04
CA ILE A 211 16.05 -10.47 20.97
C ILE A 211 16.66 -9.85 22.23
N LEU A 212 16.15 -8.71 22.69
CA LEU A 212 16.68 -8.06 23.88
C LEU A 212 16.57 -8.92 25.14
N LEU A 213 15.51 -9.73 25.22
CA LEU A 213 15.26 -10.59 26.38
C LEU A 213 15.91 -11.96 26.29
N PHE A 214 15.96 -12.58 25.10
CA PHE A 214 16.32 -13.99 24.95
C PHE A 214 17.52 -14.26 24.05
N SER A 215 18.01 -13.29 23.27
CA SER A 215 19.18 -13.52 22.43
C SER A 215 20.45 -13.63 23.27
N ARG A 216 21.32 -14.57 22.89
CA ARG A 216 22.69 -14.70 23.39
C ARG A 216 23.72 -14.03 22.49
N ARG A 217 23.28 -13.57 21.32
CA ARG A 217 24.11 -12.92 20.31
C ARG A 217 24.21 -11.43 20.60
N GLU A 218 25.40 -10.96 20.88
CA GLU A 218 25.63 -9.54 21.20
C GLU A 218 25.47 -8.64 19.95
N ASP A 219 25.79 -9.13 18.76
CA ASP A 219 25.53 -8.45 17.48
C ASP A 219 24.02 -8.19 17.27
N HIS A 220 23.18 -9.22 17.49
CA HIS A 220 21.72 -9.07 17.42
C HIS A 220 21.17 -8.09 18.44
N LYS A 221 21.69 -8.13 19.70
CA LYS A 221 21.28 -7.20 20.75
C LYS A 221 21.68 -5.76 20.42
N ALA A 222 22.86 -5.56 19.83
CA ALA A 222 23.32 -4.23 19.42
C ALA A 222 22.37 -3.62 18.37
N ILE A 223 22.01 -4.41 17.34
CA ILE A 223 21.05 -3.99 16.33
C ILE A 223 19.68 -3.75 16.95
N ALA A 224 19.22 -4.60 17.84
CA ALA A 224 17.92 -4.45 18.50
C ALA A 224 17.85 -3.14 19.32
N LYS A 225 18.89 -2.81 20.07
CA LYS A 225 18.98 -1.54 20.82
C LYS A 225 18.91 -0.31 19.92
N PHE A 226 19.59 -0.35 18.78
CA PHE A 226 19.57 0.73 17.79
C PHE A 226 18.20 0.87 17.09
N SER A 227 17.55 -0.27 16.84
CA SER A 227 16.33 -0.34 16.03
C SER A 227 15.03 -0.18 16.82
N ILE A 228 15.07 -0.17 18.18
CA ILE A 228 13.84 -0.10 19.00
C ILE A 228 13.06 1.19 18.79
N VAL A 229 13.74 2.32 18.71
CA VAL A 229 13.10 3.63 18.54
C VAL A 229 12.44 3.77 17.16
N PRO A 230 13.13 3.53 16.03
CA PRO A 230 12.45 3.48 14.74
C PRO A 230 11.37 2.40 14.68
N GLY A 231 11.57 1.23 15.31
CA GLY A 231 10.58 0.16 15.39
C GLY A 231 9.28 0.58 16.08
N ILE A 232 9.35 1.39 17.13
CA ILE A 232 8.15 1.98 17.77
C ILE A 232 7.35 2.83 16.78
N CYS A 233 8.02 3.47 15.83
CA CYS A 233 7.39 4.26 14.76
C CYS A 233 7.04 3.43 13.51
N GLY A 234 7.16 2.11 13.55
CA GLY A 234 6.85 1.21 12.45
C GLY A 234 7.91 1.15 11.35
N ILE A 235 9.09 1.73 11.58
CA ILE A 235 10.23 1.73 10.64
C ILE A 235 11.07 0.48 10.92
N ASN A 236 11.10 -0.47 9.99
CA ASN A 236 11.72 -1.78 10.17
C ASN A 236 12.97 -2.02 9.33
N GLU A 237 13.38 -1.09 8.48
CA GLU A 237 14.57 -1.23 7.64
C GLU A 237 15.84 -1.53 8.45
N PRO A 238 16.12 -0.86 9.58
CA PRO A 238 17.29 -1.18 10.39
C PRO A 238 17.27 -2.62 10.92
N VAL A 239 16.09 -3.17 11.17
CA VAL A 239 15.92 -4.56 11.62
C VAL A 239 16.09 -5.53 10.47
N VAL A 240 15.41 -5.28 9.34
CA VAL A 240 15.38 -6.17 8.17
C VAL A 240 16.78 -6.36 7.58
N PHE A 241 17.54 -5.28 7.48
CA PHE A 241 18.89 -5.32 6.91
C PHE A 241 19.98 -5.54 7.96
N GLY A 242 19.79 -5.08 9.20
CA GLY A 242 20.76 -5.26 10.27
C GLY A 242 20.79 -6.68 10.84
N LEU A 243 19.63 -7.34 11.01
CA LEU A 243 19.52 -8.72 11.47
C LEU A 243 19.53 -9.75 10.32
N PRO A 244 20.01 -9.44 9.14
CA PRO A 244 19.73 -9.97 7.83
C PRO A 244 18.49 -10.91 7.80
N LEU A 245 17.29 -10.32 7.90
CA LEU A 245 16.05 -11.09 7.80
C LEU A 245 15.76 -11.49 6.35
N VAL A 246 16.32 -10.77 5.38
CA VAL A 246 16.20 -11.07 3.95
C VAL A 246 16.79 -12.44 3.66
N LEU A 247 15.96 -13.32 3.06
CA LEU A 247 16.29 -14.70 2.71
C LEU A 247 16.84 -15.54 3.87
N ASN A 248 16.60 -15.14 5.11
CA ASN A 248 17.06 -15.88 6.29
C ASN A 248 16.08 -17.01 6.64
N PRO A 249 16.45 -18.27 6.46
CA PRO A 249 15.54 -19.41 6.66
C PRO A 249 15.07 -19.55 8.10
N ILE A 250 15.87 -19.11 9.10
CA ILE A 250 15.50 -19.20 10.52
C ILE A 250 14.30 -18.29 10.81
N PHE A 251 14.32 -17.07 10.29
CA PHE A 251 13.32 -16.08 10.58
C PHE A 251 12.21 -15.99 9.51
N ALA A 252 12.28 -16.78 8.43
CA ALA A 252 11.35 -16.73 7.31
C ALA A 252 9.89 -16.88 7.75
N ILE A 253 9.58 -17.93 8.49
CA ILE A 253 8.20 -18.26 8.90
C ILE A 253 7.58 -17.13 9.73
N PRO A 254 8.16 -16.73 10.88
CA PRO A 254 7.56 -15.67 11.69
C PRO A 254 7.57 -14.33 10.98
N PHE A 255 8.57 -14.00 10.17
CA PHE A 255 8.64 -12.75 9.43
C PHE A 255 7.53 -12.62 8.38
N ILE A 256 7.22 -13.71 7.67
CA ILE A 256 6.16 -13.73 6.66
C ILE A 256 4.77 -13.81 7.32
N CYS A 257 4.61 -14.62 8.37
CA CYS A 257 3.28 -14.94 8.90
C CYS A 257 2.76 -13.95 9.95
N ASN A 258 3.63 -13.24 10.69
CA ASN A 258 3.18 -12.41 11.81
C ASN A 258 2.25 -11.26 11.40
N SER A 259 2.46 -10.63 10.23
CA SER A 259 1.52 -9.62 9.72
C SER A 259 0.14 -10.22 9.42
N ALA A 260 0.08 -11.45 8.94
CA ALA A 260 -1.18 -12.16 8.72
C ALA A 260 -1.87 -12.54 10.05
N ILE A 261 -1.09 -12.99 11.05
CA ILE A 261 -1.59 -13.26 12.40
C ILE A 261 -2.16 -11.98 13.02
N ALA A 262 -1.46 -10.88 12.91
CA ALA A 262 -1.90 -9.57 13.39
C ALA A 262 -3.21 -9.12 12.70
N ALA A 263 -3.28 -9.27 11.37
CA ALA A 263 -4.50 -9.02 10.61
C ALA A 263 -5.68 -9.86 11.11
N LEU A 264 -5.48 -11.17 11.31
CA LEU A 264 -6.51 -12.07 11.81
C LEU A 264 -7.03 -11.70 13.19
N ILE A 265 -6.14 -11.29 14.11
CA ILE A 265 -6.52 -10.82 15.45
C ILE A 265 -7.42 -9.59 15.34
N ALA A 266 -7.03 -8.61 14.51
CA ALA A 266 -7.80 -7.38 14.35
C ALA A 266 -9.13 -7.62 13.62
N ILE A 267 -9.16 -8.47 12.58
CA ILE A 267 -10.39 -8.88 11.89
C ILE A 267 -11.34 -9.60 12.85
N PHE A 268 -10.83 -10.52 13.65
CA PHE A 268 -11.63 -11.21 14.67
C PHE A 268 -12.24 -10.20 15.66
N ALA A 269 -11.45 -9.25 16.15
CA ALA A 269 -11.94 -8.20 17.04
C ALA A 269 -13.00 -7.32 16.37
N THR A 270 -12.90 -7.07 15.06
CA THR A 270 -13.92 -6.35 14.30
C THR A 270 -15.20 -7.17 14.15
N ASN A 271 -15.08 -8.45 13.83
CA ASN A 271 -16.24 -9.34 13.62
C ASN A 271 -17.06 -9.58 14.90
N ILE A 272 -16.41 -9.57 16.07
CA ILE A 272 -17.13 -9.66 17.35
C ILE A 272 -17.65 -8.31 17.86
N GLY A 273 -17.45 -7.22 17.11
CA GLY A 273 -17.91 -5.88 17.46
C GLY A 273 -17.05 -5.16 18.51
N PHE A 274 -15.87 -5.69 18.85
CA PHE A 274 -14.94 -5.00 19.76
C PHE A 274 -14.25 -3.83 19.07
N LEU A 275 -13.87 -3.95 17.79
CA LEU A 275 -13.43 -2.86 16.93
C LEU A 275 -14.58 -2.48 15.98
N THR A 276 -14.71 -1.19 15.70
CA THR A 276 -15.53 -0.70 14.59
C THR A 276 -14.69 -0.62 13.32
N CYS A 277 -15.31 -0.65 12.13
CA CYS A 277 -14.58 -0.33 10.91
C CYS A 277 -14.11 1.12 10.93
N GLY A 278 -12.84 1.35 10.52
CA GLY A 278 -12.20 2.65 10.64
C GLY A 278 -12.83 3.72 9.74
N ILE A 279 -13.03 4.91 10.31
CA ILE A 279 -13.45 6.13 9.61
C ILE A 279 -12.40 7.23 9.66
N VAL A 280 -11.27 6.95 10.27
CA VAL A 280 -10.12 7.87 10.39
C VAL A 280 -8.85 7.13 10.02
N ASP A 281 -8.12 7.67 9.06
CA ASP A 281 -6.78 7.20 8.75
C ASP A 281 -5.73 7.89 9.61
N CYS A 282 -4.61 7.19 9.85
CA CYS A 282 -3.45 7.81 10.44
C CYS A 282 -2.24 7.74 9.48
N PRO A 283 -1.40 8.78 9.44
CA PRO A 283 -0.19 8.75 8.63
C PRO A 283 0.79 7.68 9.14
N PRO A 284 1.61 7.08 8.24
CA PRO A 284 2.68 6.18 8.64
C PRO A 284 3.77 6.93 9.42
N GLY A 285 4.53 6.20 10.25
CA GLY A 285 5.65 6.76 11.01
C GLY A 285 5.27 7.35 12.37
N LEU A 286 4.01 7.30 12.75
CA LEU A 286 3.61 7.62 14.13
C LEU A 286 3.92 6.43 15.06
N PRO A 287 4.24 6.71 16.35
CA PRO A 287 4.46 5.66 17.34
C PRO A 287 3.25 4.73 17.48
N ILE A 288 3.54 3.46 17.77
CA ILE A 288 2.51 2.48 18.17
C ILE A 288 1.68 3.06 19.35
N PHE A 289 0.48 2.54 19.52
CA PHE A 289 -0.56 3.02 20.41
C PHE A 289 -1.15 4.38 20.00
N ILE A 290 -0.36 5.34 19.51
CA ILE A 290 -0.89 6.59 18.94
C ILE A 290 -1.65 6.28 17.65
N THR A 291 -1.10 5.43 16.76
CA THR A 291 -1.78 4.99 15.53
C THR A 291 -3.09 4.30 15.84
N GLY A 292 -3.07 3.35 16.79
CA GLY A 292 -4.27 2.64 17.24
C GLY A 292 -5.31 3.55 17.84
N PHE A 293 -4.87 4.52 18.67
CA PHE A 293 -5.75 5.49 19.32
C PHE A 293 -6.44 6.43 18.31
N ILE A 294 -5.69 6.97 17.36
CA ILE A 294 -6.22 7.88 16.34
C ILE A 294 -7.32 7.20 15.51
N SER A 295 -7.07 5.98 15.05
CA SER A 295 -7.99 5.30 14.15
C SER A 295 -9.12 4.52 14.85
N TYR A 296 -8.90 4.03 16.09
CA TYR A 296 -9.80 3.10 16.79
C TYR A 296 -10.00 3.40 18.29
N GLY A 297 -9.47 4.52 18.79
CA GLY A 297 -9.57 4.87 20.19
C GLY A 297 -8.87 3.87 21.11
N LEU A 298 -9.35 3.72 22.34
CA LEU A 298 -8.78 2.81 23.34
C LEU A 298 -8.81 1.32 22.89
N HIS A 299 -9.82 0.93 22.15
CA HIS A 299 -9.92 -0.44 21.60
C HIS A 299 -8.75 -0.75 20.67
N GLY A 300 -8.32 0.23 19.86
CA GLY A 300 -7.14 0.10 19.00
C GLY A 300 -5.86 -0.15 19.77
N ILE A 301 -5.65 0.56 20.88
CA ILE A 301 -4.49 0.35 21.78
C ILE A 301 -4.50 -1.08 22.35
N ILE A 302 -5.65 -1.55 22.82
CA ILE A 302 -5.78 -2.89 23.40
C ILE A 302 -5.43 -3.97 22.36
N ILE A 303 -5.94 -3.86 21.14
CA ILE A 303 -5.65 -4.82 20.08
C ILE A 303 -4.19 -4.77 19.65
N GLN A 304 -3.58 -3.58 19.58
CA GLN A 304 -2.14 -3.47 19.32
C GLN A 304 -1.31 -4.17 20.39
N ALA A 305 -1.66 -4.00 21.66
CA ALA A 305 -0.97 -4.67 22.77
C ALA A 305 -1.11 -6.22 22.66
N ILE A 306 -2.31 -6.72 22.37
CA ILE A 306 -2.56 -8.15 22.16
C ILE A 306 -1.73 -8.69 21.00
N ILE A 307 -1.69 -7.98 19.87
CA ILE A 307 -0.89 -8.36 18.69
C ILE A 307 0.59 -8.44 19.07
N LEU A 308 1.13 -7.44 19.75
CA LEU A 308 2.54 -7.44 20.16
C LEU A 308 2.87 -8.61 21.09
N VAL A 309 2.00 -8.93 22.04
CA VAL A 309 2.20 -10.06 22.96
C VAL A 309 2.15 -11.40 22.21
N ILE A 310 1.14 -11.62 21.38
CA ILE A 310 1.02 -12.89 20.65
C ILE A 310 2.20 -13.07 19.68
N THR A 311 2.54 -12.07 18.90
CA THR A 311 3.63 -12.16 17.93
C THR A 311 5.00 -12.24 18.61
N PHE A 312 5.16 -11.67 19.81
CA PHE A 312 6.36 -11.88 20.62
C PHE A 312 6.57 -13.38 20.93
N PHE A 313 5.54 -14.05 21.39
CA PHE A 313 5.65 -15.50 21.65
C PHE A 313 5.86 -16.33 20.37
N VAL A 314 5.39 -15.85 19.22
CA VAL A 314 5.72 -16.47 17.92
C VAL A 314 7.20 -16.28 17.59
N TRP A 315 7.82 -15.13 17.89
CA TRP A 315 9.22 -14.86 17.62
C TRP A 315 10.20 -15.59 18.52
N VAL A 316 9.88 -15.80 19.82
CA VAL A 316 10.80 -16.39 20.83
C VAL A 316 11.43 -17.74 20.42
N PRO A 317 10.70 -18.72 19.88
CA PRO A 317 11.30 -19.99 19.44
C PRO A 317 12.39 -19.79 18.38
N PHE A 318 12.17 -18.87 17.44
CA PHE A 318 13.11 -18.61 16.33
C PHE A 318 14.37 -17.87 16.79
N VAL A 319 14.24 -16.96 17.77
CA VAL A 319 15.41 -16.36 18.47
C VAL A 319 16.22 -17.45 19.18
N SER A 320 15.56 -18.43 19.78
CA SER A 320 16.24 -19.56 20.42
C SER A 320 16.96 -20.46 19.41
N VAL A 321 16.38 -20.68 18.21
CA VAL A 321 17.04 -21.40 17.12
C VAL A 321 18.28 -20.64 16.64
N SER A 322 18.18 -19.32 16.45
CA SER A 322 19.31 -18.47 16.08
C SER A 322 20.46 -18.53 17.10
N ASN A 323 20.15 -18.59 18.40
CA ASN A 323 21.16 -18.77 19.45
C ASN A 323 21.88 -20.12 19.34
N LYS A 324 21.16 -21.20 19.02
CA LYS A 324 21.76 -22.54 18.84
C LYS A 324 22.67 -22.58 17.62
N GLN A 325 22.24 -21.97 16.53
CA GLN A 325 23.08 -21.92 15.32
C GLN A 325 24.39 -21.20 15.58
N ALA A 326 24.36 -20.01 16.22
CA ALA A 326 25.59 -19.30 16.59
C ALA A 326 26.54 -20.14 17.47
N ALA A 327 26.00 -20.87 18.43
CA ALA A 327 26.83 -21.76 19.27
C ALA A 327 27.50 -22.89 18.49
N ILE A 328 26.86 -23.40 17.43
CA ILE A 328 27.43 -24.39 16.53
C ILE A 328 28.53 -23.77 15.66
N GLU A 329 28.30 -22.59 15.10
CA GLU A 329 29.28 -21.87 14.31
C GLU A 329 30.55 -21.55 15.11
N ASP A 330 30.41 -21.04 16.35
CA ASP A 330 31.52 -20.77 17.27
C ASP A 330 32.32 -22.04 17.61
N ALA A 331 31.64 -23.17 17.81
CA ALA A 331 32.30 -24.43 18.10
C ALA A 331 33.08 -24.97 16.88
N THR A 332 32.54 -24.79 15.69
CA THR A 332 33.20 -25.19 14.42
C THR A 332 34.44 -24.35 14.17
N GLU A 333 34.34 -23.01 14.31
CA GLU A 333 35.49 -22.12 14.15
C GLU A 333 36.64 -22.42 15.14
N LYS A 334 36.30 -22.72 16.39
CA LYS A 334 37.28 -23.12 17.38
C LYS A 334 38.00 -24.43 16.99
N SER A 335 37.23 -25.43 16.54
CA SER A 335 37.79 -26.70 16.09
C SER A 335 38.75 -26.54 14.88
N GLU A 336 38.40 -25.68 13.93
CA GLU A 336 39.24 -25.38 12.77
C GLU A 336 40.53 -24.63 13.16
N LYS A 337 40.43 -23.65 14.07
CA LYS A 337 41.59 -22.93 14.59
C LYS A 337 42.55 -23.84 15.34
N ASP A 338 42.02 -24.77 16.15
CA ASP A 338 42.84 -25.74 16.88
C ASP A 338 43.55 -26.75 15.95
N LYS A 339 42.90 -27.19 14.87
CA LYS A 339 43.52 -28.02 13.82
C LYS A 339 44.64 -27.30 13.10
N ASN A 340 44.41 -26.04 12.70
CA ASN A 340 45.40 -25.22 12.02
C ASN A 340 46.61 -24.87 12.91
N MET A 341 46.45 -24.77 14.23
CA MET A 341 47.54 -24.56 15.17
C MET A 341 48.33 -25.82 15.43
N ASN A 342 47.70 -27.00 15.35
CA ASN A 342 48.35 -28.28 15.57
C ASN A 342 49.04 -28.89 14.32
N GLY A 343 48.95 -28.21 13.18
CA GLY A 343 49.67 -28.57 11.95
C GLY A 343 49.12 -29.81 11.22
N GLU A 344 47.84 -30.13 11.41
CA GLU A 344 47.09 -31.15 10.65
C GLU A 344 46.33 -30.58 9.45
#